data_de7910f5c7f87f03bbf99437f33f8bd0
#
_entry.id   de7910f5c7f87f03bbf99437f33f8bd0
#
_cell.length_a   1.000
_cell.length_b   1.000
_cell.length_c   1.000
_cell.angle_alpha   90.00
_cell.angle_beta   90.00
_cell.angle_gamma   90.00
#
_symmetry.space_group_name_H-M   'P 1'
#
loop_
_entity.id
_entity.type
_entity.pdbx_description
1 polymer ?
#
loop_
_entity_poly.entity_id
_entity_poly.type
_entity_poly.pdbx_seq_one_letter_code
_entity_poly.pdbx_strand_id
1 'polypeptide(L)'
;MKPDQVLLQYFHNLVDMDKALSYVHKDAAFIAAFEKESDRHHFYGTYYGIEGVRTLLSKFQKDLYTQEFEINKVLADETTALAWGRFKHRIQHTGKIFESYWAVVCDVEDGKIKYFRGFEDTGALEAAFLID
;
A
#
# COMPACT_ATOMS: atom_id res chain seq x y z
N MET A 1 -9.18 13.03 13.32
CA MET A 1 -9.03 13.30 11.87
C MET A 1 -10.03 12.48 11.08
N LYS A 2 -10.52 13.02 9.99
CA LYS A 2 -11.42 12.31 9.07
C LYS A 2 -10.64 11.24 8.30
N PRO A 3 -11.32 10.21 7.74
CA PRO A 3 -10.65 9.13 7.03
C PRO A 3 -9.72 9.57 5.89
N ASP A 4 -10.11 10.56 5.10
CA ASP A 4 -9.26 11.09 4.03
C ASP A 4 -7.97 11.70 4.58
N GLN A 5 -8.04 12.41 5.69
CA GLN A 5 -6.89 13.02 6.33
C GLN A 5 -5.93 11.96 6.86
N VAL A 6 -6.46 10.91 7.51
CA VAL A 6 -5.65 9.80 8.03
C VAL A 6 -4.93 9.09 6.89
N LEU A 7 -5.65 8.78 5.80
CA LEU A 7 -5.07 8.11 4.64
C LEU A 7 -3.96 8.95 4.00
N LEU A 8 -4.19 10.26 3.84
CA LEU A 8 -3.19 11.16 3.28
C LEU A 8 -1.94 11.25 4.17
N GLN A 9 -2.13 11.33 5.49
CA GLN A 9 -0.99 11.35 6.41
C GLN A 9 -0.20 10.05 6.35
N TYR A 10 -0.88 8.91 6.25
CA TYR A 10 -0.21 7.63 6.07
C TYR A 10 0.67 7.64 4.81
N PHE A 11 0.10 8.03 3.67
CA PHE A 11 0.85 8.08 2.42
C PHE A 11 2.02 9.06 2.47
N HIS A 12 1.82 10.25 3.03
CA HIS A 12 2.86 11.29 3.07
C HIS A 12 4.04 10.92 3.99
N ASN A 13 3.85 9.98 4.89
CA ASN A 13 4.87 9.57 5.85
C ASN A 13 5.48 8.20 5.54
N LEU A 14 5.25 7.64 4.36
CA LEU A 14 5.77 6.31 4.02
C LEU A 14 7.30 6.22 4.02
N VAL A 15 7.99 7.34 3.81
CA VAL A 15 9.46 7.38 3.89
C VAL A 15 9.96 7.26 5.33
N ASP A 16 9.13 7.55 6.32
CA ASP A 16 9.41 7.37 7.74
C ASP A 16 8.45 6.30 8.28
N MET A 17 8.92 5.06 8.31
CA MET A 17 8.07 3.91 8.62
C MET A 17 7.36 4.05 9.97
N ASP A 18 8.08 4.45 11.02
CA ASP A 18 7.48 4.57 12.35
C ASP A 18 6.37 5.62 12.37
N LYS A 19 6.55 6.70 11.62
CA LYS A 19 5.54 7.75 11.53
C LYS A 19 4.33 7.29 10.75
N ALA A 20 4.52 6.58 9.63
CA ALA A 20 3.42 5.98 8.87
C ALA A 20 2.65 4.97 9.74
N LEU A 21 3.34 4.13 10.48
CA LEU A 21 2.73 3.13 11.35
C LEU A 21 1.95 3.74 12.51
N SER A 22 2.21 5.00 12.87
CA SER A 22 1.43 5.69 13.90
C SER A 22 -0.02 5.91 13.47
N TYR A 23 -0.32 5.81 12.16
CA TYR A 23 -1.68 5.90 11.62
C TYR A 23 -2.33 4.54 11.40
N VAL A 24 -1.70 3.45 11.85
CA VAL A 24 -2.19 2.08 11.68
C VAL A 24 -2.78 1.59 13.00
N HIS A 25 -4.01 1.07 12.93
CA HIS A 25 -4.71 0.53 14.09
C HIS A 25 -4.02 -0.76 14.57
N LYS A 26 -4.03 -1.00 15.87
CA LYS A 26 -3.43 -2.23 16.44
C LYS A 26 -4.07 -3.51 15.93
N ASP A 27 -5.34 -3.44 15.52
CA ASP A 27 -6.09 -4.58 14.98
C ASP A 27 -6.30 -4.48 13.47
N ALA A 28 -5.40 -3.78 12.78
CA ALA A 28 -5.52 -3.54 11.35
C ALA A 28 -5.42 -4.82 10.52
N ALA A 29 -6.07 -4.79 9.35
CA ALA A 29 -5.87 -5.77 8.28
C ALA A 29 -5.55 -4.99 7.00
N PHE A 30 -4.36 -5.17 6.46
CA PHE A 30 -3.92 -4.58 5.20
C PHE A 30 -3.81 -5.68 4.17
N ILE A 31 -4.55 -5.53 3.07
CA ILE A 31 -4.57 -6.51 1.98
C ILE A 31 -3.80 -5.94 0.79
N ALA A 32 -2.76 -6.64 0.38
CA ALA A 32 -1.97 -6.31 -0.82
C ALA A 32 -2.53 -7.13 -1.99
N ALA A 33 -3.40 -6.52 -2.78
CA ALA A 33 -4.09 -7.05 -3.94
C ALA A 33 -5.04 -8.22 -3.64
N PHE A 34 -4.53 -9.35 -3.13
CA PHE A 34 -5.30 -10.55 -2.84
C PHE A 34 -5.26 -10.86 -1.35
N GLU A 35 -6.39 -11.36 -0.81
CA GLU A 35 -6.49 -11.68 0.62
C GLU A 35 -5.56 -12.81 1.03
N LYS A 36 -5.36 -13.80 0.16
CA LYS A 36 -4.54 -14.98 0.45
C LYS A 36 -3.15 -14.82 -0.13
N GLU A 37 -2.16 -15.38 0.57
CA GLU A 37 -0.83 -15.54 0.04
C GLU A 37 -0.86 -16.36 -1.25
N SER A 38 0.11 -16.09 -2.13
CA SER A 38 0.20 -16.74 -3.44
C SER A 38 1.65 -16.86 -3.86
N ASP A 39 1.96 -17.97 -4.54
CA ASP A 39 3.28 -18.16 -5.16
C ASP A 39 3.54 -17.19 -6.30
N ARG A 40 2.50 -16.53 -6.80
CA ARG A 40 2.64 -15.57 -7.90
C ARG A 40 3.44 -14.34 -7.51
N HIS A 41 3.33 -13.89 -6.28
CA HIS A 41 4.13 -12.78 -5.75
C HIS A 41 4.09 -12.74 -4.23
N HIS A 42 5.23 -12.48 -3.61
CA HIS A 42 5.36 -12.47 -2.15
C HIS A 42 4.72 -11.25 -1.47
N PHE A 43 4.30 -10.24 -2.22
CA PHE A 43 3.53 -9.13 -1.65
C PHE A 43 2.10 -9.54 -1.30
N TYR A 44 1.51 -10.47 -2.04
CA TYR A 44 0.09 -10.81 -1.91
C TYR A 44 -0.23 -11.41 -0.55
N GLY A 45 -1.36 -11.02 0.00
CA GLY A 45 -1.86 -11.55 1.26
C GLY A 45 -2.39 -10.48 2.17
N THR A 46 -2.79 -10.89 3.36
CA THR A 46 -3.30 -10.02 4.42
C THR A 46 -2.25 -9.88 5.52
N TYR A 47 -1.98 -8.65 5.90
CA TYR A 47 -0.99 -8.29 6.92
C TYR A 47 -1.74 -7.71 8.12
N TYR A 48 -1.57 -8.34 9.28
CA TYR A 48 -2.37 -8.02 10.47
C TYR A 48 -1.58 -7.19 11.47
N GLY A 49 -2.23 -6.15 12.02
CA GLY A 49 -1.69 -5.31 13.07
C GLY A 49 -0.53 -4.45 12.61
N ILE A 50 0.03 -3.71 13.56
CA ILE A 50 1.13 -2.79 13.26
C ILE A 50 2.35 -3.55 12.74
N GLU A 51 2.68 -4.69 13.35
CA GLU A 51 3.85 -5.46 12.92
C GLU A 51 3.63 -6.13 11.56
N GLY A 52 2.41 -6.53 11.24
CA GLY A 52 2.08 -7.03 9.90
C GLY A 52 2.30 -5.96 8.83
N VAL A 53 1.83 -4.74 9.09
CA VAL A 53 2.02 -3.63 8.16
C VAL A 53 3.50 -3.25 8.06
N ARG A 54 4.24 -3.31 9.17
CA ARG A 54 5.70 -3.11 9.14
C ARG A 54 6.37 -4.11 8.18
N THR A 55 5.96 -5.37 8.22
CA THR A 55 6.46 -6.41 7.32
C THR A 55 6.18 -6.05 5.86
N LEU A 56 4.96 -5.63 5.54
CA LEU A 56 4.59 -5.22 4.19
C LEU A 56 5.42 -4.04 3.71
N LEU A 57 5.54 -2.98 4.51
CA LEU A 57 6.32 -1.81 4.15
C LEU A 57 7.81 -2.13 3.99
N SER A 58 8.33 -3.07 4.80
CA SER A 58 9.72 -3.52 4.68
C SER A 58 9.96 -4.25 3.36
N LYS A 59 8.99 -5.06 2.90
CA LYS A 59 9.05 -5.69 1.57
C LYS A 59 9.12 -4.65 0.47
N PHE A 60 8.27 -3.61 0.55
CA PHE A 60 8.28 -2.54 -0.44
C PHE A 60 9.61 -1.80 -0.46
N GLN A 61 10.15 -1.43 0.70
CA GLN A 61 11.43 -0.73 0.79
C GLN A 61 12.58 -1.55 0.21
N LYS A 62 12.55 -2.86 0.42
CA LYS A 62 13.59 -3.76 -0.09
C LYS A 62 13.51 -3.93 -1.60
N ASP A 63 12.30 -4.06 -2.14
CA ASP A 63 12.10 -4.49 -3.51
C ASP A 63 11.87 -3.35 -4.50
N LEU A 64 11.37 -2.21 -4.03
CA LEU A 64 10.94 -1.12 -4.89
C LEU A 64 11.77 0.13 -4.67
N TYR A 65 12.15 0.77 -5.77
CA TYR A 65 12.64 2.15 -5.76
C TYR A 65 11.55 3.02 -6.42
N THR A 66 10.84 3.80 -5.61
CA THR A 66 9.74 4.63 -6.10
C THR A 66 10.29 5.86 -6.81
N GLN A 67 9.95 5.99 -8.10
CA GLN A 67 10.33 7.14 -8.91
C GLN A 67 9.24 8.20 -8.93
N GLU A 68 7.98 7.78 -8.99
CA GLU A 68 6.83 8.68 -9.00
C GLU A 68 5.70 8.05 -8.18
N PHE A 69 5.00 8.87 -7.41
CA PHE A 69 3.81 8.48 -6.68
C PHE A 69 2.84 9.66 -6.69
N GLU A 70 1.71 9.47 -7.36
CA GLU A 70 0.70 10.51 -7.52
C GLU A 70 -0.61 10.07 -6.88
N ILE A 71 -1.22 10.97 -6.12
CA ILE A 71 -2.57 10.79 -5.59
C ILE A 71 -3.47 11.71 -6.39
N ASN A 72 -4.33 11.14 -7.24
CA ASN A 72 -5.17 11.92 -8.14
C ASN A 72 -6.43 12.42 -7.44
N LYS A 73 -7.04 11.57 -6.61
CA LYS A 73 -8.26 11.94 -5.90
C LYS A 73 -8.45 11.11 -4.64
N VAL A 74 -9.00 11.75 -3.62
CA VAL A 74 -9.43 11.09 -2.39
C VAL A 74 -10.88 11.51 -2.13
N LEU A 75 -11.73 10.52 -1.83
CA LEU A 75 -13.11 10.71 -1.41
C LEU A 75 -13.31 10.02 -0.09
N ALA A 76 -14.13 10.57 0.77
CA ALA A 76 -14.40 9.97 2.07
C ALA A 76 -15.80 10.25 2.56
N ASP A 77 -16.36 9.32 3.31
CA ASP A 77 -17.46 9.56 4.21
C ASP A 77 -16.95 9.58 5.65
N GLU A 78 -17.80 9.29 6.63
CA GLU A 78 -17.44 9.40 8.05
C GLU A 78 -16.51 8.28 8.52
N THR A 79 -16.46 7.14 7.84
CA THR A 79 -15.70 5.96 8.26
C THR A 79 -14.70 5.46 7.23
N THR A 80 -14.91 5.77 5.95
CA THR A 80 -14.19 5.14 4.83
C THR A 80 -13.62 6.18 3.90
N ALA A 81 -12.41 5.96 3.42
CA ALA A 81 -11.78 6.74 2.37
C ALA A 81 -11.47 5.85 1.17
N LEU A 82 -11.63 6.43 -0.02
CA LEU A 82 -11.23 5.85 -1.29
C LEU A 82 -10.25 6.79 -1.95
N ALA A 83 -9.19 6.26 -2.51
CA ALA A 83 -8.22 7.06 -3.23
C ALA A 83 -7.77 6.32 -4.48
N TRP A 84 -7.33 7.07 -5.48
CA TRP A 84 -6.68 6.49 -6.64
C TRP A 84 -5.60 7.42 -7.16
N GLY A 85 -4.67 6.85 -7.89
CA GLY A 85 -3.57 7.58 -8.47
C GLY A 85 -2.73 6.71 -9.38
N ARG A 86 -1.49 7.11 -9.57
CA ARG A 86 -0.53 6.43 -10.42
C ARG A 86 0.82 6.37 -9.71
N PHE A 87 1.56 5.31 -9.92
CA PHE A 87 2.93 5.23 -9.46
C PHE A 87 3.86 4.66 -10.55
N LYS A 88 5.13 4.87 -10.34
CA LYS A 88 6.20 4.31 -11.14
C LYS A 88 7.31 3.87 -10.20
N HIS A 89 7.56 2.57 -10.19
CA HIS A 89 8.63 1.97 -9.39
C HIS A 89 9.66 1.31 -10.29
N ARG A 90 10.91 1.36 -9.88
CA ARG A 90 11.93 0.49 -10.46
C ARG A 90 12.11 -0.69 -9.50
N ILE A 91 12.07 -1.91 -10.04
CA ILE A 91 12.28 -3.11 -9.24
C ILE A 91 13.77 -3.26 -8.99
N GLN A 92 14.17 -3.32 -7.72
CA GLN A 92 15.58 -3.39 -7.33
C GLN A 92 16.29 -4.61 -7.92
N HIS A 93 15.60 -5.74 -7.90
CA HIS A 93 16.17 -7.04 -8.31
C HIS A 93 16.36 -7.18 -9.83
N THR A 94 15.42 -6.67 -10.63
CA THR A 94 15.44 -6.84 -12.09
C THR A 94 15.85 -5.60 -12.86
N GLY A 95 15.72 -4.42 -12.24
CA GLY A 95 15.89 -3.14 -12.91
C GLY A 95 14.72 -2.73 -13.79
N LYS A 96 13.69 -3.57 -13.90
CA LYS A 96 12.50 -3.27 -14.71
C LYS A 96 11.61 -2.23 -14.04
N ILE A 97 10.79 -1.58 -14.85
CA ILE A 97 9.83 -0.58 -14.38
C ILE A 97 8.48 -1.25 -14.16
N PHE A 98 7.87 -0.97 -13.01
CA PHE A 98 6.50 -1.29 -12.69
C PHE A 98 5.73 0.01 -12.59
N GLU A 99 4.91 0.28 -13.61
CA GLU A 99 4.07 1.47 -13.67
C GLU A 99 2.61 1.02 -13.69
N SER A 100 1.77 1.65 -12.86
CA SER A 100 0.38 1.25 -12.73
C SER A 100 -0.45 2.38 -12.15
N TYR A 101 -1.72 2.42 -12.52
CA TYR A 101 -2.73 3.07 -11.69
C TYR A 101 -2.96 2.21 -10.46
N TRP A 102 -3.33 2.86 -9.38
CA TRP A 102 -3.66 2.19 -8.13
C TRP A 102 -4.94 2.78 -7.54
N ALA A 103 -5.60 1.98 -6.74
CA ALA A 103 -6.74 2.41 -5.94
C ALA A 103 -6.65 1.78 -4.56
N VAL A 104 -7.20 2.47 -3.56
CA VAL A 104 -7.20 2.01 -2.18
C VAL A 104 -8.56 2.23 -1.57
N VAL A 105 -9.02 1.24 -0.82
CA VAL A 105 -10.17 1.34 0.09
C VAL A 105 -9.64 1.26 1.50
N CYS A 106 -10.04 2.19 2.36
CA CYS A 106 -9.56 2.17 3.73
C CYS A 106 -10.67 2.58 4.71
N ASP A 107 -10.80 1.80 5.79
CA ASP A 107 -11.67 2.13 6.91
C ASP A 107 -10.84 2.66 8.06
N VAL A 108 -11.33 3.70 8.71
CA VAL A 108 -10.64 4.37 9.82
C VAL A 108 -11.47 4.25 11.08
N GLU A 109 -10.82 3.87 12.19
CA GLU A 109 -11.41 3.79 13.52
C GLU A 109 -10.43 4.42 14.51
N ASP A 110 -10.93 5.29 15.38
CA ASP A 110 -10.10 5.98 16.37
C ASP A 110 -8.91 6.72 15.76
N GLY A 111 -9.12 7.33 14.59
CA GLY A 111 -8.08 8.10 13.90
C GLY A 111 -6.98 7.24 13.28
N LYS A 112 -7.18 5.93 13.15
CA LYS A 112 -6.20 5.00 12.61
C LYS A 112 -6.83 4.08 11.58
N ILE A 113 -6.01 3.66 10.62
CA ILE A 113 -6.45 2.76 9.54
C ILE A 113 -6.62 1.35 10.10
N LYS A 114 -7.85 0.84 10.07
CA LYS A 114 -8.18 -0.50 10.56
C LYS A 114 -8.31 -1.51 9.42
N TYR A 115 -8.74 -1.09 8.25
CA TYR A 115 -8.79 -1.90 7.04
C TYR A 115 -8.20 -1.13 5.89
N PHE A 116 -7.39 -1.79 5.08
CA PHE A 116 -6.74 -1.17 3.93
C PHE A 116 -6.60 -2.23 2.84
N ARG A 117 -7.10 -1.93 1.65
CA ARG A 117 -6.90 -2.82 0.52
C ARG A 117 -6.43 -2.01 -0.67
N GLY A 118 -5.27 -2.40 -1.20
CA GLY A 118 -4.70 -1.81 -2.40
C GLY A 118 -5.01 -2.65 -3.63
N PHE A 119 -5.27 -1.98 -4.74
CA PHE A 119 -5.51 -2.58 -6.05
C PHE A 119 -4.56 -1.96 -7.06
N GLU A 120 -4.01 -2.80 -7.92
CA GLU A 120 -3.06 -2.37 -8.94
C GLU A 120 -3.05 -3.39 -10.06
N ASP A 121 -2.32 -3.11 -11.14
CA ASP A 121 -2.14 -4.06 -12.23
C ASP A 121 -1.20 -5.17 -11.78
N THR A 122 -1.77 -6.26 -11.30
CA THR A 122 -1.01 -7.39 -10.77
C THR A 122 -0.24 -8.13 -11.87
N GLY A 123 -0.74 -8.14 -13.10
CA GLY A 123 -0.01 -8.69 -14.24
C GLY A 123 1.28 -7.91 -14.51
N ALA A 124 1.21 -6.59 -14.47
CA ALA A 124 2.40 -5.74 -14.64
C ALA A 124 3.39 -5.90 -13.48
N LEU A 125 2.90 -6.03 -12.25
CA LEU A 125 3.74 -6.29 -11.09
C LEU A 125 4.51 -7.59 -11.26
N GLU A 126 3.81 -8.68 -11.58
CA GLU A 126 4.43 -10.00 -11.71
C GLU A 126 5.46 -10.01 -12.83
N ALA A 127 5.14 -9.39 -13.98
CA ALA A 127 6.05 -9.31 -15.11
C ALA A 127 7.33 -8.53 -14.77
N ALA A 128 7.21 -7.45 -14.00
CA ALA A 128 8.36 -6.61 -13.64
C ALA A 128 9.37 -7.33 -12.72
N PHE A 129 8.93 -8.35 -11.99
CA PHE A 129 9.78 -9.13 -11.10
C PHE A 129 10.46 -10.32 -11.80
N LEU A 130 10.08 -10.64 -13.03
CA LEU A 130 10.70 -11.74 -13.77
C LEU A 130 12.05 -11.31 -14.37
N ILE A 131 13.04 -12.17 -14.21
CA ILE A 131 14.34 -12.01 -14.86
C ILE A 131 14.25 -12.67 -16.25
N ASP A 132 14.65 -11.93 -17.27
CA ASP A 132 14.65 -12.43 -18.65
C ASP A 132 15.81 -13.39 -18.91
#